data_dfe904fc55b7e8a6ba0430ddc4237d05
#
_entry.id   dfe904fc55b7e8a6ba0430ddc4237d05
#
_cell.length_a   1.000
_cell.length_b   1.000
_cell.length_c   1.000
_cell.angle_alpha   90.00
_cell.angle_beta   90.00
_cell.angle_gamma   90.00
#
_symmetry.space_group_name_H-M   'P 1'
#
loop_
_entity.id
_entity.type
_entity.pdbx_description
1 polymer ?
#
loop_
_entity_poly.entity_id
_entity_poly.type
_entity_poly.pdbx_seq_one_letter_code
_entity_poly.pdbx_strand_id
1 'polypeptide(L)'
;MFTQVRSANRRVSPVEDNKHKIVIKAVYVVLEPQYQNSLTEAAKSINEINGPIGIDLSGYLIEELRNDKNFEDFKVDIASADIFVASLIFIEDLAQKVVDAVTPYKENLKASIIFPSMPEVMRLNKLGSFSMAQLGQSKSIIGDLIKKKKESDGASFQDSMLKLLNTLPSILKYLPVEKAQDARTFILSFQYWLGGTTENLKNFLLMISEKYVVSENIKDQLEEFKIQDPQTFPDLGIWHPLAPNMFESLNEYQDWENNRKDIKPKDDKTPTIGLVLQRSHIVTGDDAHYVAVIQELEYRGARVLPIFCGGLDFSKPVDEFYYDSTDKERSIVDGVVSLTGFALVGGPARQDHPKAIDALKKLNRPYMVALPLVFQTTQEWEESDL
;
A
#
# COMPACT_ATOMS: atom_id res chain seq x y z
N MET A 1 5.51 24.22 -11.39
CA MET A 1 6.35 23.45 -12.37
C MET A 1 6.72 22.16 -11.68
N PHE A 2 5.92 21.10 -11.83
CA PHE A 2 6.18 19.82 -11.16
C PHE A 2 7.40 19.16 -11.81
N THR A 3 8.36 18.84 -10.99
CA THR A 3 9.74 18.54 -11.39
C THR A 3 9.87 17.27 -12.21
N GLN A 4 10.51 17.36 -13.35
CA GLN A 4 10.91 16.26 -14.25
C GLN A 4 11.86 15.22 -13.61
N VAL A 5 12.32 15.40 -12.39
CA VAL A 5 13.43 14.65 -11.81
C VAL A 5 13.05 13.24 -11.33
N ARG A 6 11.77 12.94 -11.12
CA ARG A 6 11.33 11.67 -10.52
C ARG A 6 10.92 10.56 -11.50
N SER A 7 10.65 10.88 -12.77
CA SER A 7 10.20 9.87 -13.74
C SER A 7 11.31 8.90 -14.18
N ALA A 8 12.58 9.33 -14.17
CA ALA A 8 13.70 8.53 -14.69
C ALA A 8 14.02 7.27 -13.87
N ASN A 9 13.72 7.25 -12.56
CA ASN A 9 14.10 6.16 -11.65
C ASN A 9 13.06 5.03 -11.59
N ARG A 10 11.94 5.12 -12.31
CA ARG A 10 10.84 4.15 -12.27
C ARG A 10 10.71 3.32 -13.53
N ARG A 11 11.74 3.32 -14.35
CA ARG A 11 11.86 2.44 -15.51
C ARG A 11 12.93 1.40 -15.24
N VAL A 12 12.55 0.14 -15.36
CA VAL A 12 13.44 -1.00 -15.20
C VAL A 12 13.28 -1.87 -16.43
N SER A 13 14.35 -2.04 -17.17
CA SER A 13 14.38 -2.98 -18.29
C SER A 13 15.35 -4.12 -17.98
N PRO A 14 15.11 -5.33 -18.52
CA PRO A 14 16.06 -6.44 -18.41
C PRO A 14 17.42 -6.03 -19.00
N VAL A 15 18.50 -6.52 -18.38
CA VAL A 15 19.86 -6.32 -18.90
C VAL A 15 20.01 -7.11 -20.20
N GLU A 16 20.59 -6.52 -21.24
CA GLU A 16 20.73 -7.13 -22.58
C GLU A 16 21.48 -8.47 -22.56
N ASP A 17 22.41 -8.65 -21.59
CA ASP A 17 23.19 -9.89 -21.44
C ASP A 17 22.37 -11.03 -20.83
N ASN A 18 21.25 -10.75 -20.15
CA ASN A 18 20.34 -11.75 -19.60
C ASN A 18 19.38 -12.24 -20.69
N LYS A 19 19.60 -13.44 -21.20
CA LYS A 19 18.81 -14.03 -22.27
C LYS A 19 17.46 -14.54 -21.80
N HIS A 20 16.61 -13.65 -21.31
CA HIS A 20 15.23 -13.99 -21.00
C HIS A 20 14.49 -14.46 -22.26
N LYS A 21 13.70 -15.51 -22.14
CA LYS A 21 12.91 -16.03 -23.28
C LYS A 21 11.74 -15.11 -23.60
N ILE A 22 11.17 -14.46 -22.59
CA ILE A 22 10.06 -13.53 -22.70
C ILE A 22 10.36 -12.29 -21.85
N VAL A 23 10.18 -11.10 -22.43
CA VAL A 23 10.16 -9.84 -21.69
C VAL A 23 8.71 -9.39 -21.55
N ILE A 24 8.25 -9.27 -20.31
CA ILE A 24 6.88 -8.88 -19.93
C ILE A 24 6.86 -7.40 -19.63
N LYS A 25 6.04 -6.65 -20.35
CA LYS A 25 5.86 -5.22 -20.13
C LYS A 25 4.80 -4.94 -19.09
N ALA A 26 5.22 -4.38 -17.96
CA ALA A 26 4.33 -4.01 -16.86
C ALA A 26 4.29 -2.48 -16.69
N VAL A 27 3.10 -1.91 -16.65
CA VAL A 27 2.88 -0.48 -16.40
C VAL A 27 2.07 -0.30 -15.14
N TYR A 28 2.50 0.62 -14.26
CA TYR A 28 1.70 0.95 -13.08
C TYR A 28 1.46 2.46 -12.94
N VAL A 29 0.29 2.80 -12.36
CA VAL A 29 -0.07 4.17 -11.95
C VAL A 29 -0.58 4.14 -10.51
N VAL A 30 0.06 4.90 -9.63
CA VAL A 30 -0.27 4.91 -8.20
C VAL A 30 -0.34 6.34 -7.65
N LEU A 31 -1.16 6.53 -6.62
CA LEU A 31 -1.14 7.77 -5.84
C LEU A 31 0.05 7.76 -4.86
N GLU A 32 0.33 6.61 -4.26
CA GLU A 32 1.28 6.46 -3.17
C GLU A 32 2.70 6.21 -3.68
N PRO A 33 3.64 7.15 -3.47
CA PRO A 33 5.01 7.05 -3.99
C PRO A 33 5.83 5.92 -3.34
N GLN A 34 5.49 5.49 -2.12
CA GLN A 34 6.22 4.48 -1.37
C GLN A 34 6.27 3.12 -2.07
N TYR A 35 5.31 2.79 -2.93
CA TYR A 35 5.34 1.54 -3.71
C TYR A 35 6.37 1.52 -4.83
N GLN A 36 6.86 2.68 -5.27
CA GLN A 36 7.76 2.79 -6.42
C GLN A 36 9.08 2.06 -6.19
N ASN A 37 9.67 2.25 -5.01
CA ASN A 37 10.94 1.59 -4.70
C ASN A 37 10.77 0.07 -4.66
N SER A 38 9.77 -0.43 -3.95
CA SER A 38 9.53 -1.87 -3.82
C SER A 38 9.23 -2.53 -5.16
N LEU A 39 8.45 -1.88 -6.07
CA LEU A 39 8.18 -2.38 -7.42
C LEU A 39 9.44 -2.36 -8.28
N THR A 40 10.25 -1.30 -8.19
CA THR A 40 11.51 -1.18 -8.92
C THR A 40 12.48 -2.29 -8.52
N GLU A 41 12.68 -2.50 -7.22
CA GLU A 41 13.57 -3.54 -6.71
C GLU A 41 13.02 -4.95 -6.97
N ALA A 42 11.70 -5.15 -6.95
CA ALA A 42 11.07 -6.40 -7.33
C ALA A 42 11.36 -6.75 -8.80
N ALA A 43 11.17 -5.80 -9.72
CA ALA A 43 11.47 -6.00 -11.13
C ALA A 43 12.97 -6.26 -11.38
N LYS A 44 13.86 -5.49 -10.73
CA LYS A 44 15.31 -5.72 -10.80
C LYS A 44 15.67 -7.13 -10.32
N SER A 45 15.15 -7.56 -9.17
CA SER A 45 15.44 -8.87 -8.60
C SER A 45 14.98 -10.03 -9.49
N ILE A 46 13.89 -9.86 -10.26
CA ILE A 46 13.47 -10.83 -11.27
C ILE A 46 14.47 -10.82 -12.44
N ASN A 47 14.87 -9.64 -12.90
CA ASN A 47 15.76 -9.47 -14.03
C ASN A 47 17.20 -9.93 -13.78
N GLU A 48 17.66 -9.94 -12.52
CA GLU A 48 18.97 -10.45 -12.11
C GLU A 48 19.06 -11.99 -12.17
N ILE A 49 17.91 -12.68 -12.09
CA ILE A 49 17.85 -14.12 -12.22
C ILE A 49 17.91 -14.47 -13.72
N ASN A 50 18.85 -15.30 -14.12
CA ASN A 50 18.92 -15.80 -15.49
C ASN A 50 17.80 -16.82 -15.77
N GLY A 51 16.56 -16.36 -15.64
CA GLY A 51 15.34 -17.14 -15.73
C GLY A 51 14.62 -16.96 -17.07
N PRO A 52 13.45 -17.62 -17.25
CA PRO A 52 12.71 -17.61 -18.52
C PRO A 52 12.02 -16.27 -18.80
N ILE A 53 11.80 -15.45 -17.78
CA ILE A 53 11.13 -14.14 -17.93
C ILE A 53 11.98 -12.99 -17.43
N GLY A 54 11.84 -11.84 -18.07
CA GLY A 54 12.30 -10.54 -17.60
C GLY A 54 11.12 -9.56 -17.51
N ILE A 55 11.23 -8.56 -16.67
CA ILE A 55 10.21 -7.52 -16.48
C ILE A 55 10.72 -6.18 -17.01
N ASP A 56 10.02 -5.63 -17.98
CA ASP A 56 10.17 -4.24 -18.44
C ASP A 56 9.09 -3.41 -17.75
N LEU A 57 9.50 -2.68 -16.69
CA LEU A 57 8.60 -1.95 -15.79
C LEU A 57 8.62 -0.46 -16.12
N SER A 58 7.44 0.13 -16.28
CA SER A 58 7.23 1.59 -16.38
C SER A 58 6.27 2.06 -15.29
N GLY A 59 6.71 3.00 -14.45
CA GLY A 59 5.93 3.49 -13.31
C GLY A 59 5.60 4.97 -13.37
N TYR A 60 4.40 5.33 -12.92
CA TYR A 60 3.89 6.70 -12.88
C TYR A 60 3.23 6.99 -11.53
N LEU A 61 3.48 8.19 -11.00
CA LEU A 61 2.58 8.77 -10.01
C LEU A 61 1.41 9.44 -10.73
N ILE A 62 0.21 9.31 -10.17
CA ILE A 62 -0.99 9.84 -10.83
C ILE A 62 -0.88 11.34 -11.12
N GLU A 63 -0.32 12.13 -10.19
CA GLU A 63 -0.16 13.57 -10.36
C GLU A 63 0.79 13.95 -11.51
N GLU A 64 1.73 13.08 -11.85
CA GLU A 64 2.65 13.32 -12.99
C GLU A 64 1.94 13.29 -14.35
N LEU A 65 0.77 12.65 -14.42
CA LEU A 65 -0.04 12.62 -15.63
C LEU A 65 -0.72 13.97 -15.93
N ARG A 66 -0.58 14.99 -15.07
CA ARG A 66 -0.93 16.38 -15.38
C ARG A 66 0.02 16.97 -16.43
N ASN A 67 1.26 16.52 -16.46
CA ASN A 67 2.22 16.92 -17.49
C ASN A 67 1.92 16.18 -18.79
N ASP A 68 1.73 16.93 -19.88
CA ASP A 68 1.36 16.36 -21.19
C ASP A 68 2.38 15.36 -21.71
N LYS A 69 3.68 15.61 -21.52
CA LYS A 69 4.73 14.67 -21.95
C LYS A 69 4.63 13.35 -21.20
N ASN A 70 4.51 13.39 -19.86
CA ASN A 70 4.36 12.18 -19.06
C ASN A 70 3.09 11.40 -19.43
N PHE A 71 2.03 12.13 -19.78
CA PHE A 71 0.79 11.51 -20.22
C PHE A 71 0.93 10.85 -21.61
N GLU A 72 1.64 11.48 -22.56
CA GLU A 72 1.95 10.85 -23.85
C GLU A 72 2.85 9.62 -23.68
N ASP A 73 3.89 9.70 -22.83
CA ASP A 73 4.75 8.57 -22.50
C ASP A 73 3.93 7.41 -21.89
N PHE A 74 3.01 7.71 -20.99
CA PHE A 74 2.08 6.73 -20.41
C PHE A 74 1.22 6.04 -21.46
N LYS A 75 0.65 6.78 -22.42
CA LYS A 75 -0.14 6.21 -23.52
C LYS A 75 0.69 5.26 -24.39
N VAL A 76 1.93 5.63 -24.67
CA VAL A 76 2.85 4.78 -25.44
C VAL A 76 3.17 3.49 -24.70
N ASP A 77 3.45 3.58 -23.40
CA ASP A 77 3.73 2.40 -22.58
C ASP A 77 2.52 1.46 -22.50
N ILE A 78 1.33 2.00 -22.26
CA ILE A 78 0.08 1.22 -22.18
C ILE A 78 -0.25 0.52 -23.51
N ALA A 79 0.02 1.16 -24.65
CA ALA A 79 -0.26 0.57 -25.96
C ALA A 79 0.49 -0.75 -26.20
N SER A 80 1.61 -0.98 -25.51
CA SER A 80 2.41 -2.20 -25.64
C SER A 80 2.49 -3.04 -24.35
N ALA A 81 1.71 -2.68 -23.31
CA ALA A 81 1.76 -3.36 -22.03
C ALA A 81 1.08 -4.74 -22.06
N ASP A 82 1.66 -5.70 -21.34
CA ASP A 82 1.04 -6.99 -21.02
C ASP A 82 0.24 -6.89 -19.71
N ILE A 83 0.79 -6.18 -18.71
CA ILE A 83 0.22 -6.02 -17.37
C ILE A 83 0.02 -4.54 -17.08
N PHE A 84 -1.17 -4.19 -16.60
CA PHE A 84 -1.47 -2.86 -16.06
C PHE A 84 -1.90 -2.95 -14.60
N VAL A 85 -1.33 -2.07 -13.75
CA VAL A 85 -1.67 -1.98 -12.33
C VAL A 85 -2.01 -0.55 -11.97
N ALA A 86 -3.11 -0.31 -11.24
CA ALA A 86 -3.44 1.00 -10.71
C ALA A 86 -3.89 0.91 -9.24
N SER A 87 -3.57 1.93 -8.44
CA SER A 87 -3.94 2.00 -7.02
C SER A 87 -4.26 3.42 -6.58
N LEU A 88 -5.36 3.57 -5.83
CA LEU A 88 -5.81 4.79 -5.16
C LEU A 88 -6.03 6.00 -6.09
N ILE A 89 -6.53 5.75 -7.29
CA ILE A 89 -6.88 6.80 -8.25
C ILE A 89 -8.24 7.39 -7.88
N PHE A 90 -8.24 8.50 -7.13
CA PHE A 90 -9.45 9.16 -6.62
C PHE A 90 -9.64 10.61 -7.11
N ILE A 91 -8.76 11.11 -7.98
CA ILE A 91 -8.82 12.45 -8.54
C ILE A 91 -9.54 12.36 -9.89
N GLU A 92 -10.73 12.95 -9.99
CA GLU A 92 -11.69 12.72 -11.08
C GLU A 92 -11.10 12.98 -12.48
N ASP A 93 -10.45 14.13 -12.69
CA ASP A 93 -9.84 14.49 -13.98
C ASP A 93 -8.70 13.55 -14.38
N LEU A 94 -7.89 13.11 -13.43
CA LEU A 94 -6.81 12.16 -13.65
C LEU A 94 -7.32 10.73 -13.82
N ALA A 95 -8.36 10.34 -13.09
CA ALA A 95 -9.05 9.07 -13.28
C ALA A 95 -9.57 8.94 -14.70
N GLN A 96 -10.20 10.01 -15.23
CA GLN A 96 -10.69 10.03 -16.62
C GLN A 96 -9.54 9.90 -17.63
N LYS A 97 -8.42 10.62 -17.42
CA LYS A 97 -7.22 10.46 -18.27
C LYS A 97 -6.72 9.01 -18.31
N VAL A 98 -6.65 8.33 -17.15
CA VAL A 98 -6.26 6.92 -17.08
C VAL A 98 -7.24 6.03 -17.83
N VAL A 99 -8.55 6.24 -17.64
CA VAL A 99 -9.59 5.47 -18.34
C VAL A 99 -9.48 5.64 -19.85
N ASP A 100 -9.34 6.88 -20.33
CA ASP A 100 -9.23 7.20 -21.76
C ASP A 100 -7.98 6.59 -22.40
N ALA A 101 -6.86 6.57 -21.67
CA ALA A 101 -5.61 5.99 -22.16
C ALA A 101 -5.63 4.45 -22.20
N VAL A 102 -6.25 3.80 -21.21
CA VAL A 102 -6.23 2.33 -21.04
C VAL A 102 -7.33 1.64 -21.83
N THR A 103 -8.53 2.24 -21.91
CA THR A 103 -9.69 1.60 -22.53
C THR A 103 -9.44 1.08 -23.95
N PRO A 104 -8.75 1.81 -24.87
CA PRO A 104 -8.50 1.31 -26.21
C PRO A 104 -7.67 0.02 -26.26
N TYR A 105 -6.84 -0.22 -25.24
CA TYR A 105 -5.92 -1.35 -25.18
C TYR A 105 -6.34 -2.43 -24.17
N LYS A 106 -7.45 -2.25 -23.46
CA LYS A 106 -7.91 -3.16 -22.41
C LYS A 106 -7.97 -4.62 -22.88
N GLU A 107 -8.44 -4.86 -24.10
CA GLU A 107 -8.55 -6.23 -24.62
C GLU A 107 -7.18 -6.84 -24.97
N ASN A 108 -6.18 -6.03 -25.26
CA ASN A 108 -4.81 -6.47 -25.56
C ASN A 108 -4.04 -6.80 -24.26
N LEU A 109 -4.36 -6.13 -23.14
CA LEU A 109 -3.76 -6.42 -21.85
C LEU A 109 -4.06 -7.88 -21.45
N LYS A 110 -3.02 -8.60 -21.05
CA LYS A 110 -3.14 -9.96 -20.49
C LYS A 110 -3.71 -9.94 -19.08
N ALA A 111 -3.33 -8.93 -18.29
CA ALA A 111 -3.88 -8.68 -16.97
C ALA A 111 -4.00 -7.17 -16.69
N SER A 112 -5.10 -6.77 -16.09
CA SER A 112 -5.31 -5.41 -15.57
C SER A 112 -5.84 -5.50 -14.15
N ILE A 113 -5.03 -5.03 -13.18
CA ILE A 113 -5.30 -5.14 -11.76
C ILE A 113 -5.48 -3.74 -11.19
N ILE A 114 -6.71 -3.40 -10.83
CA ILE A 114 -7.03 -2.10 -10.26
C ILE A 114 -7.38 -2.29 -8.79
N PHE A 115 -6.55 -1.80 -7.91
CA PHE A 115 -6.81 -1.72 -6.49
C PHE A 115 -7.77 -0.55 -6.19
N PRO A 116 -8.30 -0.37 -4.97
CA PRO A 116 -9.33 0.61 -4.68
C PRO A 116 -9.09 1.96 -5.34
N SER A 117 -10.01 2.37 -6.19
CA SER A 117 -9.96 3.58 -7.01
C SER A 117 -11.39 4.04 -7.33
N MET A 118 -11.56 5.12 -8.07
CA MET A 118 -12.87 5.55 -8.57
C MET A 118 -13.55 4.44 -9.41
N PRO A 119 -14.89 4.36 -9.39
CA PRO A 119 -15.64 3.28 -10.05
C PRO A 119 -15.32 3.08 -11.53
N GLU A 120 -15.07 4.15 -12.27
CA GLU A 120 -14.69 4.12 -13.68
C GLU A 120 -13.33 3.46 -13.90
N VAL A 121 -12.35 3.74 -13.05
CA VAL A 121 -11.03 3.10 -13.08
C VAL A 121 -11.16 1.63 -12.69
N MET A 122 -11.95 1.32 -11.64
CA MET A 122 -12.21 -0.06 -11.21
C MET A 122 -12.79 -0.94 -12.31
N ARG A 123 -13.54 -0.39 -13.28
CA ARG A 123 -14.07 -1.12 -14.43
C ARG A 123 -12.99 -1.60 -15.41
N LEU A 124 -11.76 -1.08 -15.30
CA LEU A 124 -10.63 -1.55 -16.10
C LEU A 124 -10.08 -2.89 -15.62
N ASN A 125 -10.46 -3.38 -14.41
CA ASN A 125 -10.05 -4.69 -13.93
C ASN A 125 -10.37 -5.80 -14.93
N LYS A 126 -9.34 -6.63 -15.23
CA LYS A 126 -9.43 -7.80 -16.11
C LYS A 126 -8.38 -8.83 -15.67
N LEU A 127 -8.84 -9.93 -15.12
CA LEU A 127 -8.01 -11.10 -14.78
C LEU A 127 -8.72 -12.35 -15.30
N GLY A 128 -8.31 -12.86 -16.45
CA GLY A 128 -8.99 -13.97 -17.10
C GLY A 128 -10.48 -13.69 -17.29
N SER A 129 -11.34 -14.50 -16.67
CA SER A 129 -12.79 -14.35 -16.67
C SER A 129 -13.35 -13.42 -15.59
N PHE A 130 -12.51 -12.93 -14.68
CA PHE A 130 -12.89 -12.02 -13.61
C PHE A 130 -12.91 -10.56 -14.08
N SER A 131 -14.03 -9.87 -13.79
CA SER A 131 -14.19 -8.44 -14.03
C SER A 131 -15.01 -7.81 -12.90
N MET A 132 -14.57 -6.68 -12.37
CA MET A 132 -15.28 -5.94 -11.32
C MET A 132 -16.66 -5.45 -11.76
N ALA A 133 -16.88 -5.21 -13.05
CA ALA A 133 -18.19 -4.86 -13.59
C ALA A 133 -19.24 -5.95 -13.33
N GLN A 134 -18.83 -7.21 -13.20
CA GLN A 134 -19.71 -8.36 -12.93
C GLN A 134 -20.06 -8.49 -11.44
N LEU A 135 -19.24 -7.96 -10.52
CA LEU A 135 -19.51 -8.01 -9.08
C LEU A 135 -20.71 -7.16 -8.66
N GLY A 136 -21.03 -6.11 -9.41
CA GLY A 136 -22.20 -5.25 -9.17
C GLY A 136 -23.52 -5.73 -9.77
N GLN A 137 -23.48 -6.64 -10.73
CA GLN A 137 -24.65 -7.02 -11.56
C GLN A 137 -25.15 -8.45 -11.33
N SER A 138 -24.38 -9.33 -10.72
CA SER A 138 -24.78 -10.72 -10.59
C SER A 138 -25.00 -11.16 -9.15
N LYS A 139 -25.89 -12.16 -8.98
CA LYS A 139 -26.00 -13.05 -7.82
C LYS A 139 -24.71 -13.88 -7.67
N SER A 140 -23.53 -13.23 -7.64
CA SER A 140 -22.27 -13.91 -7.42
C SER A 140 -22.09 -14.14 -5.92
N ILE A 141 -21.52 -15.26 -5.54
CA ILE A 141 -21.22 -15.63 -4.15
C ILE A 141 -20.47 -14.48 -3.44
N ILE A 142 -19.58 -13.78 -4.14
CA ILE A 142 -18.81 -12.65 -3.64
C ILE A 142 -19.70 -11.41 -3.44
N GLY A 143 -20.59 -11.13 -4.40
CA GLY A 143 -21.56 -10.02 -4.30
C GLY A 143 -22.54 -10.19 -3.14
N ASP A 144 -23.01 -11.41 -2.89
CA ASP A 144 -23.93 -11.72 -1.79
C ASP A 144 -23.22 -11.68 -0.42
N LEU A 145 -21.95 -12.09 -0.34
CA LEU A 145 -21.13 -11.95 0.87
C LEU A 145 -20.83 -10.49 1.21
N ILE A 146 -20.56 -9.66 0.22
CA ILE A 146 -20.34 -8.21 0.40
C ILE A 146 -21.66 -7.53 0.82
N LYS A 147 -22.81 -7.87 0.19
CA LYS A 147 -24.11 -7.29 0.54
C LYS A 147 -24.58 -7.69 1.94
N LYS A 148 -24.51 -8.97 2.30
CA LYS A 148 -24.92 -9.44 3.65
C LYS A 148 -24.16 -8.80 4.78
N LYS A 149 -22.91 -8.39 4.55
CA LYS A 149 -22.07 -7.77 5.57
C LYS A 149 -22.21 -6.23 5.66
N LYS A 150 -22.75 -5.60 4.61
CA LYS A 150 -23.00 -4.15 4.59
C LYS A 150 -24.16 -3.71 5.51
N GLU A 151 -25.02 -4.66 5.88
CA GLU A 151 -26.20 -4.40 6.74
C GLU A 151 -25.94 -4.59 8.23
N SER A 152 -24.79 -5.14 8.65
CA SER A 152 -24.61 -5.62 10.03
C SER A 152 -23.63 -4.84 10.92
N ASP A 153 -22.76 -3.98 10.39
CA ASP A 153 -21.79 -3.25 11.23
C ASP A 153 -21.37 -1.92 10.62
N GLY A 154 -21.26 -0.86 11.45
CA GLY A 154 -20.68 0.44 11.13
C GLY A 154 -19.17 0.39 10.78
N ALA A 155 -18.65 -0.75 10.38
CA ALA A 155 -17.30 -0.94 9.90
C ALA A 155 -17.10 -0.24 8.56
N SER A 156 -15.96 0.46 8.40
CA SER A 156 -15.63 1.14 7.15
C SER A 156 -15.56 0.11 6.00
N PHE A 157 -15.83 0.56 4.77
CA PHE A 157 -15.71 -0.29 3.58
C PHE A 157 -14.32 -0.97 3.49
N GLN A 158 -13.28 -0.26 3.94
CA GLN A 158 -11.90 -0.78 3.97
C GLN A 158 -11.73 -1.90 4.98
N ASP A 159 -12.27 -1.77 6.21
CA ASP A 159 -12.22 -2.84 7.22
C ASP A 159 -12.96 -4.09 6.77
N SER A 160 -14.10 -3.89 6.11
CA SER A 160 -14.90 -5.01 5.57
C SER A 160 -14.15 -5.69 4.41
N MET A 161 -13.46 -4.91 3.58
CA MET A 161 -12.65 -5.42 2.48
C MET A 161 -11.42 -6.18 3.01
N LEU A 162 -10.70 -5.65 4.00
CA LEU A 162 -9.56 -6.34 4.63
C LEU A 162 -9.96 -7.67 5.27
N LYS A 163 -11.07 -7.71 6.02
CA LYS A 163 -11.61 -8.96 6.60
C LYS A 163 -12.01 -9.96 5.51
N LEU A 164 -12.63 -9.48 4.43
CA LEU A 164 -13.00 -10.31 3.29
C LEU A 164 -11.75 -10.89 2.63
N LEU A 165 -10.74 -10.06 2.39
CA LEU A 165 -9.47 -10.44 1.76
C LEU A 165 -8.73 -11.52 2.55
N ASN A 166 -8.75 -11.43 3.89
CA ASN A 166 -8.08 -12.41 4.75
C ASN A 166 -8.81 -13.77 4.82
N THR A 167 -10.12 -13.82 4.58
CA THR A 167 -10.91 -15.04 4.71
C THR A 167 -11.24 -15.72 3.37
N LEU A 168 -11.45 -14.94 2.32
CA LEU A 168 -11.90 -15.47 1.02
C LEU A 168 -10.88 -16.39 0.30
N PRO A 169 -9.57 -16.15 0.32
CA PRO A 169 -8.63 -17.02 -0.40
C PRO A 169 -8.71 -18.48 0.04
N SER A 170 -8.96 -18.72 1.32
CA SER A 170 -9.10 -20.08 1.86
C SER A 170 -10.38 -20.77 1.38
N ILE A 171 -11.46 -20.01 1.23
CA ILE A 171 -12.77 -20.52 0.77
C ILE A 171 -12.74 -20.76 -0.73
N LEU A 172 -12.24 -19.82 -1.52
CA LEU A 172 -12.19 -19.89 -2.97
C LEU A 172 -11.25 -20.98 -3.51
N LYS A 173 -10.26 -21.40 -2.70
CA LYS A 173 -9.33 -22.48 -3.06
C LYS A 173 -10.04 -23.80 -3.39
N TYR A 174 -11.21 -24.04 -2.81
CA TYR A 174 -11.98 -25.29 -2.95
C TYR A 174 -13.07 -25.22 -4.03
N LEU A 175 -13.25 -24.07 -4.68
CA LEU A 175 -14.22 -23.91 -5.75
C LEU A 175 -13.58 -24.25 -7.10
N PRO A 176 -14.05 -25.27 -7.83
CA PRO A 176 -13.42 -25.72 -9.09
C PRO A 176 -13.79 -24.85 -10.30
N VAL A 177 -14.40 -23.69 -10.10
CA VAL A 177 -14.87 -22.84 -11.17
C VAL A 177 -13.77 -21.83 -11.54
N GLU A 178 -13.42 -21.74 -12.83
CA GLU A 178 -12.39 -20.84 -13.36
C GLU A 178 -12.55 -19.39 -12.86
N LYS A 179 -13.78 -18.87 -12.85
CA LYS A 179 -14.11 -17.54 -12.29
C LYS A 179 -13.75 -17.38 -10.82
N ALA A 180 -13.86 -18.44 -10.03
CA ALA A 180 -13.49 -18.42 -8.61
C ALA A 180 -11.96 -18.40 -8.44
N GLN A 181 -11.21 -19.04 -9.33
CA GLN A 181 -9.75 -19.01 -9.33
C GLN A 181 -9.22 -17.63 -9.74
N ASP A 182 -9.81 -16.99 -10.76
CA ASP A 182 -9.44 -15.63 -11.15
C ASP A 182 -9.77 -14.62 -10.03
N ALA A 183 -10.93 -14.75 -9.39
CA ALA A 183 -11.30 -13.95 -8.22
C ALA A 183 -10.33 -14.18 -7.05
N ARG A 184 -9.91 -15.42 -6.80
CA ARG A 184 -8.88 -15.73 -5.80
C ARG A 184 -7.55 -15.06 -6.15
N THR A 185 -7.16 -15.09 -7.42
CA THR A 185 -5.92 -14.41 -7.87
C THR A 185 -5.99 -12.91 -7.66
N PHE A 186 -7.15 -12.26 -7.91
CA PHE A 186 -7.35 -10.85 -7.60
C PHE A 186 -7.18 -10.55 -6.10
N ILE A 187 -7.74 -11.40 -5.23
CA ILE A 187 -7.62 -11.25 -3.78
C ILE A 187 -6.17 -11.44 -3.31
N LEU A 188 -5.48 -12.46 -3.82
CA LEU A 188 -4.06 -12.66 -3.53
C LEU A 188 -3.21 -11.48 -4.03
N SER A 189 -3.51 -10.95 -5.21
CA SER A 189 -2.87 -9.74 -5.75
C SER A 189 -3.00 -8.57 -4.78
N PHE A 190 -4.19 -8.40 -4.19
CA PHE A 190 -4.43 -7.35 -3.21
C PHE A 190 -3.67 -7.60 -1.89
N GLN A 191 -3.55 -8.85 -1.44
CA GLN A 191 -2.74 -9.19 -0.26
C GLN A 191 -1.25 -8.91 -0.47
N TYR A 192 -0.69 -9.29 -1.61
CA TYR A 192 0.69 -8.92 -1.98
C TYR A 192 0.87 -7.41 -2.00
N TRP A 193 -0.09 -6.69 -2.60
CA TRP A 193 -0.05 -5.23 -2.69
C TRP A 193 -0.07 -4.58 -1.30
N LEU A 194 -1.02 -4.96 -0.44
CA LEU A 194 -1.10 -4.46 0.94
C LEU A 194 0.13 -4.79 1.78
N GLY A 195 0.76 -5.93 1.52
CA GLY A 195 2.02 -6.30 2.15
C GLY A 195 3.19 -5.42 1.70
N GLY A 196 3.19 -4.93 0.46
CA GLY A 196 4.04 -3.86 -0.07
C GLY A 196 5.55 -4.09 -0.08
N THR A 197 6.06 -5.17 0.52
CA THR A 197 7.49 -5.47 0.52
C THR A 197 7.99 -5.82 -0.88
N THR A 198 9.28 -5.62 -1.14
CA THR A 198 9.91 -6.03 -2.40
C THR A 198 9.62 -7.48 -2.73
N GLU A 199 9.69 -8.39 -1.74
CA GLU A 199 9.42 -9.81 -1.97
C GLU A 199 7.94 -10.09 -2.29
N ASN A 200 7.01 -9.41 -1.61
CA ASN A 200 5.58 -9.50 -1.95
C ASN A 200 5.30 -9.03 -3.37
N LEU A 201 5.85 -7.87 -3.77
CA LEU A 201 5.63 -7.32 -5.10
C LEU A 201 6.32 -8.14 -6.20
N LYS A 202 7.47 -8.76 -5.90
CA LYS A 202 8.11 -9.74 -6.77
C LYS A 202 7.20 -10.96 -6.99
N ASN A 203 6.70 -11.57 -5.91
CA ASN A 203 5.81 -12.73 -6.01
C ASN A 203 4.48 -12.36 -6.70
N PHE A 204 3.97 -11.14 -6.51
CA PHE A 204 2.83 -10.60 -7.25
C PHE A 204 3.10 -10.58 -8.76
N LEU A 205 4.20 -9.96 -9.19
CA LEU A 205 4.57 -9.89 -10.60
C LEU A 205 4.76 -11.29 -11.22
N LEU A 206 5.44 -12.18 -10.50
CA LEU A 206 5.64 -13.57 -10.93
C LEU A 206 4.32 -14.33 -11.05
N MET A 207 3.44 -14.24 -10.05
CA MET A 207 2.11 -14.91 -10.07
C MET A 207 1.26 -14.44 -11.23
N ILE A 208 1.18 -13.13 -11.49
CA ILE A 208 0.41 -12.59 -12.61
C ILE A 208 1.02 -13.02 -13.95
N SER A 209 2.33 -12.99 -14.06
CA SER A 209 3.06 -13.43 -15.25
C SER A 209 2.80 -14.90 -15.57
N GLU A 210 2.92 -15.77 -14.58
CA GLU A 210 2.67 -17.22 -14.71
C GLU A 210 1.24 -17.52 -15.17
N LYS A 211 0.27 -16.86 -14.55
CA LYS A 211 -1.15 -17.20 -14.78
C LYS A 211 -1.74 -16.63 -16.05
N TYR A 212 -1.30 -15.44 -16.47
CA TYR A 212 -2.00 -14.71 -17.52
C TYR A 212 -1.15 -14.33 -18.71
N VAL A 213 0.19 -14.31 -18.59
CA VAL A 213 1.06 -13.81 -19.64
C VAL A 213 1.83 -14.92 -20.35
N VAL A 214 2.46 -15.82 -19.58
CA VAL A 214 3.30 -16.86 -20.18
C VAL A 214 2.48 -18.04 -20.67
N SER A 215 2.99 -18.71 -21.71
CA SER A 215 2.40 -19.95 -22.23
C SER A 215 2.76 -21.17 -21.38
N GLU A 216 1.96 -22.22 -21.42
CA GLU A 216 2.13 -23.45 -20.63
C GLU A 216 3.54 -24.06 -20.71
N ASN A 217 4.18 -24.02 -21.88
CA ASN A 217 5.52 -24.56 -22.11
C ASN A 217 6.63 -23.81 -21.35
N ILE A 218 6.34 -22.65 -20.78
CA ILE A 218 7.29 -21.85 -19.99
C ILE A 218 6.94 -21.89 -18.50
N LYS A 219 5.69 -22.20 -18.15
CA LYS A 219 5.25 -22.28 -16.75
C LYS A 219 6.09 -23.22 -15.91
N ASP A 220 6.42 -24.41 -16.44
CA ASP A 220 7.25 -25.38 -15.74
C ASP A 220 8.64 -24.81 -15.37
N GLN A 221 9.14 -23.87 -16.17
CA GLN A 221 10.42 -23.21 -15.91
C GLN A 221 10.33 -22.08 -14.88
N LEU A 222 9.10 -21.58 -14.59
CA LEU A 222 8.85 -20.61 -13.53
C LEU A 222 8.83 -21.25 -12.13
N GLU A 223 8.72 -22.57 -12.02
CA GLU A 223 8.82 -23.28 -10.74
C GLU A 223 10.13 -22.97 -10.00
N GLU A 224 11.19 -22.62 -10.72
CA GLU A 224 12.47 -22.20 -10.13
C GLU A 224 12.35 -20.95 -9.27
N PHE A 225 11.41 -20.05 -9.58
CA PHE A 225 11.17 -18.83 -8.79
C PHE A 225 10.48 -19.08 -7.45
N LYS A 226 9.88 -20.26 -7.25
CA LYS A 226 9.21 -20.67 -6.00
C LYS A 226 8.31 -19.55 -5.44
N ILE A 227 7.29 -19.14 -6.22
CA ILE A 227 6.33 -18.11 -5.82
C ILE A 227 5.78 -18.47 -4.43
N GLN A 228 5.97 -17.56 -3.48
CA GLN A 228 5.55 -17.74 -2.09
C GLN A 228 4.21 -17.06 -1.86
N ASP A 229 3.44 -17.56 -0.88
CA ASP A 229 2.22 -16.91 -0.44
C ASP A 229 2.50 -15.49 0.11
N PRO A 230 1.52 -14.56 0.06
CA PRO A 230 1.70 -13.20 0.54
C PRO A 230 2.10 -13.16 2.01
N GLN A 231 3.20 -12.46 2.31
CA GLN A 231 3.54 -12.09 3.66
C GLN A 231 2.56 -11.00 4.14
N THR A 232 1.89 -11.26 5.24
CA THR A 232 0.92 -10.35 5.85
C THR A 232 1.49 -9.68 7.09
N PHE A 233 1.00 -8.48 7.39
CA PHE A 233 1.39 -7.69 8.54
C PHE A 233 0.17 -7.35 9.39
N PRO A 234 0.34 -7.05 10.68
CA PRO A 234 -0.75 -6.61 11.55
C PRO A 234 -1.49 -5.39 10.99
N ASP A 235 -2.81 -5.33 11.19
CA ASP A 235 -3.60 -4.16 10.75
C ASP A 235 -3.35 -2.92 11.60
N LEU A 236 -2.96 -3.11 12.85
CA LEU A 236 -2.51 -2.06 13.76
C LEU A 236 -1.42 -2.62 14.68
N GLY A 237 -0.57 -1.74 15.16
CA GLY A 237 0.54 -2.15 16.04
C GLY A 237 1.47 -0.99 16.34
N ILE A 238 2.61 -1.33 16.93
CA ILE A 238 3.69 -0.43 17.28
C ILE A 238 4.91 -0.83 16.47
N TRP A 239 5.59 0.14 15.89
CA TRP A 239 6.79 -0.10 15.11
C TRP A 239 7.94 0.82 15.53
N HIS A 240 9.13 0.28 15.58
CA HIS A 240 10.33 1.05 15.84
C HIS A 240 11.48 0.54 14.96
N PRO A 241 12.32 1.42 14.35
CA PRO A 241 13.35 1.00 13.39
C PRO A 241 14.42 0.08 13.97
N LEU A 242 14.64 0.10 15.29
CA LEU A 242 15.60 -0.76 15.98
C LEU A 242 14.97 -2.02 16.58
N ALA A 243 13.65 -2.16 16.48
CA ALA A 243 12.95 -3.35 16.98
C ALA A 243 13.12 -4.54 16.01
N PRO A 244 13.16 -5.78 16.54
CA PRO A 244 13.27 -6.97 15.69
C PRO A 244 12.00 -7.24 14.87
N ASN A 245 10.85 -6.79 15.35
CA ASN A 245 9.54 -6.98 14.72
C ASN A 245 8.61 -5.80 15.01
N MET A 246 7.44 -5.79 14.35
CA MET A 246 6.27 -5.03 14.78
C MET A 246 5.67 -5.67 16.04
N PHE A 247 5.18 -4.85 16.96
CA PHE A 247 4.51 -5.32 18.18
C PHE A 247 3.00 -5.15 18.05
N GLU A 248 2.27 -6.17 18.42
CA GLU A 248 0.80 -6.13 18.55
C GLU A 248 0.35 -5.87 20.01
N SER A 249 1.31 -5.82 20.94
CA SER A 249 1.07 -5.61 22.37
C SER A 249 1.89 -4.43 22.89
N LEU A 250 1.23 -3.52 23.63
CA LEU A 250 1.88 -2.41 24.32
C LEU A 250 2.91 -2.90 25.35
N ASN A 251 2.59 -3.96 26.07
CA ASN A 251 3.49 -4.51 27.10
C ASN A 251 4.78 -5.05 26.47
N GLU A 252 4.67 -5.79 25.36
CA GLU A 252 5.85 -6.31 24.66
C GLU A 252 6.74 -5.19 24.14
N TYR A 253 6.14 -4.11 23.62
CA TYR A 253 6.90 -2.94 23.18
C TYR A 253 7.61 -2.26 24.37
N GLN A 254 6.90 -2.06 25.49
CA GLN A 254 7.46 -1.43 26.68
C GLN A 254 8.58 -2.29 27.29
N ASP A 255 8.42 -3.60 27.32
CA ASP A 255 9.47 -4.52 27.79
C ASP A 255 10.72 -4.44 26.90
N TRP A 256 10.52 -4.42 25.57
CA TRP A 256 11.62 -4.23 24.64
C TRP A 256 12.28 -2.86 24.82
N GLU A 257 11.51 -1.77 24.89
CA GLU A 257 12.00 -0.40 25.05
C GLU A 257 12.80 -0.23 26.35
N ASN A 258 12.32 -0.79 27.47
CA ASN A 258 12.99 -0.71 28.77
C ASN A 258 14.31 -1.50 28.81
N ASN A 259 14.48 -2.49 27.94
CA ASN A 259 15.73 -3.26 27.83
C ASN A 259 16.75 -2.63 26.85
N ARG A 260 16.41 -1.55 26.17
CA ARG A 260 17.33 -0.82 25.30
C ARG A 260 18.46 -0.18 26.10
N LYS A 261 19.68 -0.26 25.56
CA LYS A 261 20.89 0.30 26.17
C LYS A 261 21.38 1.58 25.50
N ASP A 262 20.81 1.89 24.34
CA ASP A 262 21.16 3.03 23.50
C ASP A 262 20.46 4.34 23.90
N ILE A 263 19.46 4.24 24.77
CA ILE A 263 18.70 5.37 25.31
C ILE A 263 18.82 5.45 26.83
N LYS A 264 18.64 6.65 27.39
CA LYS A 264 18.66 6.83 28.86
C LYS A 264 17.48 6.10 29.52
N PRO A 265 17.64 5.56 30.71
CA PRO A 265 16.52 5.02 31.48
C PRO A 265 15.40 6.05 31.64
N LYS A 266 14.15 5.59 31.55
CA LYS A 266 12.98 6.44 31.78
C LYS A 266 12.90 6.85 33.24
N ASP A 267 12.63 8.13 33.49
CA ASP A 267 12.30 8.69 34.79
C ASP A 267 10.95 9.41 34.74
N ASP A 268 10.48 9.93 35.87
CA ASP A 268 9.18 10.61 35.98
C ASP A 268 9.08 11.91 35.16
N LYS A 269 10.20 12.42 34.65
CA LYS A 269 10.29 13.65 33.84
C LYS A 269 10.47 13.36 32.36
N THR A 270 10.71 12.12 32.01
CA THR A 270 10.95 11.72 30.62
C THR A 270 9.63 11.75 29.84
N PRO A 271 9.43 12.68 28.88
CA PRO A 271 8.19 12.75 28.14
C PRO A 271 8.07 11.56 27.19
N THR A 272 6.85 11.09 26.99
CA THR A 272 6.51 10.07 26.00
C THR A 272 5.74 10.72 24.87
N ILE A 273 6.28 10.67 23.65
CA ILE A 273 5.66 11.24 22.45
C ILE A 273 5.07 10.11 21.61
N GLY A 274 3.75 10.17 21.43
CA GLY A 274 3.05 9.28 20.49
C GLY A 274 3.31 9.72 19.05
N LEU A 275 3.61 8.78 18.17
CA LEU A 275 3.72 9.03 16.73
C LEU A 275 2.65 8.21 16.01
N VAL A 276 1.94 8.84 15.09
CA VAL A 276 0.94 8.16 14.24
C VAL A 276 1.51 8.00 12.83
N LEU A 277 1.68 6.76 12.40
CA LEU A 277 2.37 6.36 11.19
C LEU A 277 1.44 5.58 10.24
N GLN A 278 1.71 5.65 8.94
CA GLN A 278 1.08 4.77 7.96
C GLN A 278 1.87 3.47 7.82
N ARG A 279 1.20 2.32 7.91
CA ARG A 279 1.82 1.01 7.73
C ARG A 279 2.48 0.85 6.35
N SER A 280 1.89 1.44 5.30
CA SER A 280 2.40 1.32 3.94
C SER A 280 3.86 1.80 3.82
N HIS A 281 4.25 2.91 4.44
CA HIS A 281 5.65 3.36 4.44
C HIS A 281 6.58 2.38 5.14
N ILE A 282 6.13 1.78 6.24
CA ILE A 282 6.93 0.83 7.02
C ILE A 282 7.19 -0.45 6.21
N VAL A 283 6.14 -1.04 5.63
CA VAL A 283 6.26 -2.32 4.93
C VAL A 283 6.97 -2.20 3.59
N THR A 284 6.90 -1.04 2.93
CA THR A 284 7.63 -0.78 1.69
C THR A 284 9.08 -0.36 1.89
N GLY A 285 9.49 -0.09 3.15
CA GLY A 285 10.83 0.42 3.46
C GLY A 285 11.04 1.89 3.06
N ASP A 286 9.96 2.66 2.82
CA ASP A 286 10.00 4.10 2.57
C ASP A 286 9.80 4.88 3.89
N ASP A 287 10.53 4.51 4.92
CA ASP A 287 10.35 4.90 6.32
C ASP A 287 11.42 5.88 6.85
N ALA A 288 12.35 6.32 6.01
CA ALA A 288 13.48 7.15 6.42
C ALA A 288 13.07 8.43 7.20
N HIS A 289 11.95 9.04 6.82
CA HIS A 289 11.38 10.20 7.50
C HIS A 289 10.84 9.85 8.90
N TYR A 290 10.26 8.66 9.09
CA TYR A 290 9.84 8.16 10.41
C TYR A 290 11.06 7.88 11.30
N VAL A 291 12.06 7.20 10.72
CA VAL A 291 13.33 6.93 11.42
C VAL A 291 13.97 8.21 11.92
N ALA A 292 14.05 9.24 11.06
CA ALA A 292 14.63 10.53 11.43
C ALA A 292 13.88 11.22 12.58
N VAL A 293 12.55 11.20 12.56
CA VAL A 293 11.74 11.81 13.65
C VAL A 293 11.91 11.03 14.96
N ILE A 294 11.88 9.70 14.91
CA ILE A 294 12.07 8.85 16.09
C ILE A 294 13.45 9.13 16.71
N GLN A 295 14.51 9.07 15.90
CA GLN A 295 15.87 9.27 16.37
C GLN A 295 16.08 10.68 16.96
N GLU A 296 15.52 11.73 16.36
CA GLU A 296 15.65 13.09 16.87
C GLU A 296 14.90 13.28 18.20
N LEU A 297 13.72 12.71 18.36
CA LEU A 297 12.98 12.76 19.62
C LEU A 297 13.71 12.02 20.74
N GLU A 298 14.26 10.84 20.46
CA GLU A 298 15.04 10.05 21.42
C GLU A 298 16.37 10.76 21.77
N TYR A 299 17.04 11.34 20.78
CA TYR A 299 18.25 12.14 21.00
C TYR A 299 18.01 13.31 21.96
N ARG A 300 16.82 13.95 21.85
CA ARG A 300 16.40 15.02 22.77
C ARG A 300 15.92 14.52 24.12
N GLY A 301 15.90 13.22 24.36
CA GLY A 301 15.59 12.61 25.64
C GLY A 301 14.12 12.27 25.85
N ALA A 302 13.30 12.26 24.78
CA ALA A 302 11.94 11.73 24.85
C ALA A 302 11.93 10.21 24.68
N ARG A 303 10.85 9.57 25.13
CA ARG A 303 10.43 8.24 24.72
C ARG A 303 9.47 8.39 23.55
N VAL A 304 9.47 7.44 22.65
CA VAL A 304 8.53 7.42 21.52
C VAL A 304 7.62 6.22 21.60
N LEU A 305 6.36 6.41 21.21
CA LEU A 305 5.39 5.33 21.07
C LEU A 305 4.80 5.42 19.66
N PRO A 306 5.49 4.82 18.66
CA PRO A 306 5.12 4.95 17.25
C PRO A 306 4.12 3.87 16.86
N ILE A 307 2.86 4.25 16.75
CA ILE A 307 1.75 3.37 16.37
C ILE A 307 1.47 3.49 14.88
N PHE A 308 0.98 2.41 14.28
CA PHE A 308 0.56 2.40 12.89
C PHE A 308 -0.82 1.76 12.69
N CYS A 309 -1.41 2.07 11.54
CA CYS A 309 -2.62 1.43 11.06
C CYS A 309 -2.48 1.07 9.58
N GLY A 310 -3.01 -0.10 9.19
CA GLY A 310 -3.08 -0.54 7.80
C GLY A 310 -4.22 0.09 7.01
N GLY A 311 -5.23 0.66 7.73
CA GLY A 311 -6.32 1.44 7.16
C GLY A 311 -6.14 2.94 7.38
N LEU A 312 -7.24 3.69 7.28
CA LEU A 312 -7.26 5.15 7.43
C LEU A 312 -8.00 5.60 8.72
N ASP A 313 -8.19 4.69 9.66
CA ASP A 313 -8.82 4.97 10.96
C ASP A 313 -7.80 4.80 12.09
N PHE A 314 -7.06 5.87 12.33
CA PHE A 314 -6.02 5.90 13.36
C PHE A 314 -6.56 6.08 14.78
N SER A 315 -7.87 6.30 14.95
CA SER A 315 -8.48 6.28 16.30
C SER A 315 -8.35 4.89 16.94
N LYS A 316 -8.35 3.81 16.17
CA LYS A 316 -8.21 2.44 16.65
C LYS A 316 -6.87 2.17 17.36
N PRO A 317 -5.71 2.40 16.72
CA PRO A 317 -4.43 2.22 17.40
C PRO A 317 -4.20 3.25 18.51
N VAL A 318 -4.79 4.45 18.42
CA VAL A 318 -4.78 5.41 19.54
C VAL A 318 -5.52 4.83 20.76
N ASP A 319 -6.72 4.30 20.57
CA ASP A 319 -7.51 3.68 21.65
C ASP A 319 -6.83 2.42 22.22
N GLU A 320 -6.10 1.67 21.39
CA GLU A 320 -5.44 0.45 21.82
C GLU A 320 -4.15 0.73 22.61
N PHE A 321 -3.31 1.65 22.12
CA PHE A 321 -1.92 1.77 22.58
C PHE A 321 -1.59 3.05 23.35
N TYR A 322 -2.41 4.13 23.30
CA TYR A 322 -2.07 5.39 23.99
C TYR A 322 -2.68 5.51 25.38
N TYR A 323 -3.31 4.47 25.89
CA TYR A 323 -3.88 4.44 27.21
C TYR A 323 -3.25 3.35 28.08
N ASP A 324 -3.29 3.57 29.38
CA ASP A 324 -2.85 2.59 30.35
C ASP A 324 -3.67 1.29 30.21
N SER A 325 -3.01 0.14 30.25
CA SER A 325 -3.68 -1.15 30.10
C SER A 325 -4.70 -1.45 31.21
N THR A 326 -4.52 -0.82 32.38
CA THR A 326 -5.39 -0.99 33.56
C THR A 326 -6.39 0.16 33.72
N ASP A 327 -6.13 1.31 33.09
CA ASP A 327 -6.97 2.51 33.15
C ASP A 327 -7.09 3.16 31.78
N LYS A 328 -8.09 2.78 31.01
CA LYS A 328 -8.33 3.27 29.65
C LYS A 328 -8.76 4.76 29.56
N GLU A 329 -8.91 5.44 30.70
CA GLU A 329 -9.10 6.90 30.76
C GLU A 329 -7.76 7.65 30.90
N ARG A 330 -6.72 6.95 31.33
CA ARG A 330 -5.38 7.53 31.54
C ARG A 330 -4.51 7.41 30.30
N SER A 331 -4.26 8.52 29.64
CA SER A 331 -3.27 8.58 28.54
C SER A 331 -1.84 8.40 29.08
N ILE A 332 -1.06 7.55 28.41
CA ILE A 332 0.36 7.30 28.71
C ILE A 332 1.31 8.12 27.84
N VAL A 333 0.79 8.90 26.90
CA VAL A 333 1.57 9.84 26.10
C VAL A 333 1.35 11.28 26.56
N ASP A 334 2.36 12.12 26.44
CA ASP A 334 2.34 13.54 26.82
C ASP A 334 1.98 14.45 25.64
N GLY A 335 2.18 13.99 24.44
CA GLY A 335 1.81 14.66 23.21
C GLY A 335 1.83 13.69 22.02
N VAL A 336 1.18 14.06 20.93
CA VAL A 336 1.09 13.24 19.73
C VAL A 336 1.48 14.03 18.48
N VAL A 337 2.29 13.41 17.63
CA VAL A 337 2.62 13.90 16.30
C VAL A 337 2.12 12.89 15.27
N SER A 338 1.19 13.33 14.41
CA SER A 338 0.76 12.54 13.25
C SER A 338 1.65 12.84 12.05
N LEU A 339 2.23 11.79 11.48
CA LEU A 339 3.07 11.86 10.27
C LEU A 339 2.31 11.35 9.04
N THR A 340 0.98 11.29 9.10
CA THR A 340 0.15 10.74 8.02
C THR A 340 -0.22 11.77 6.95
N GLY A 341 -0.15 13.05 7.28
CA GLY A 341 -0.49 14.15 6.37
C GLY A 341 -1.98 14.41 6.19
N PHE A 342 -2.86 13.74 6.96
CA PHE A 342 -4.32 13.93 6.91
C PHE A 342 -4.97 13.73 8.28
N ALA A 343 -6.30 13.88 8.34
CA ALA A 343 -7.07 13.77 9.58
C ALA A 343 -6.87 12.39 10.26
N LEU A 344 -7.00 12.36 11.60
CA LEU A 344 -6.83 11.14 12.38
C LEU A 344 -7.76 9.99 11.94
N VAL A 345 -8.93 10.31 11.40
CA VAL A 345 -9.88 9.33 10.86
C VAL A 345 -10.29 9.72 9.45
N GLY A 346 -10.00 8.83 8.51
CA GLY A 346 -10.28 9.02 7.09
C GLY A 346 -9.07 9.50 6.30
N GLY A 347 -9.12 9.31 4.99
CA GLY A 347 -8.10 9.72 4.04
C GLY A 347 -8.60 10.80 3.09
N PRO A 348 -7.85 11.07 2.00
CA PRO A 348 -8.22 12.12 1.04
C PRO A 348 -9.62 11.97 0.44
N ALA A 349 -10.10 10.73 0.27
CA ALA A 349 -11.40 10.47 -0.35
C ALA A 349 -12.60 10.61 0.60
N ARG A 350 -12.41 10.38 1.90
CA ARG A 350 -13.46 10.45 2.92
C ARG A 350 -12.87 10.67 4.30
N GLN A 351 -13.34 11.69 5.00
CA GLN A 351 -12.93 12.03 6.36
C GLN A 351 -14.11 11.87 7.32
N ASP A 352 -13.83 11.40 8.53
CA ASP A 352 -14.79 11.33 9.65
C ASP A 352 -14.32 12.27 10.77
N HIS A 353 -14.58 13.55 10.56
CA HIS A 353 -14.20 14.59 11.52
C HIS A 353 -14.83 14.42 12.91
N PRO A 354 -16.13 14.05 13.05
CA PRO A 354 -16.70 13.81 14.36
C PRO A 354 -15.94 12.75 15.15
N LYS A 355 -15.65 11.61 14.54
CA LYS A 355 -14.90 10.53 15.17
C LYS A 355 -13.46 10.93 15.54
N ALA A 356 -12.80 11.67 14.65
CA ALA A 356 -11.46 12.21 14.94
C ALA A 356 -11.48 13.17 16.14
N ILE A 357 -12.47 14.06 16.21
CA ILE A 357 -12.65 15.01 17.30
C ILE A 357 -12.90 14.28 18.62
N ASP A 358 -13.75 13.27 18.63
CA ASP A 358 -14.06 12.49 19.84
C ASP A 358 -12.82 11.75 20.35
N ALA A 359 -12.04 11.13 19.47
CA ALA A 359 -10.79 10.47 19.81
C ALA A 359 -9.77 11.46 20.41
N LEU A 360 -9.60 12.64 19.80
CA LEU A 360 -8.68 13.68 20.29
C LEU A 360 -9.14 14.30 21.62
N LYS A 361 -10.45 14.52 21.80
CA LYS A 361 -11.01 14.99 23.07
C LYS A 361 -10.77 13.99 24.20
N LYS A 362 -11.00 12.70 23.93
CA LYS A 362 -10.74 11.62 24.90
C LYS A 362 -9.25 11.56 25.25
N LEU A 363 -8.38 11.66 24.24
CA LEU A 363 -6.92 11.63 24.44
C LEU A 363 -6.44 12.79 25.33
N ASN A 364 -7.02 13.98 25.14
CA ASN A 364 -6.74 15.20 25.90
C ASN A 364 -5.23 15.50 26.04
N ARG A 365 -4.53 15.45 24.91
CA ARG A 365 -3.09 15.74 24.80
C ARG A 365 -2.83 16.71 23.63
N PRO A 366 -1.74 17.48 23.67
CA PRO A 366 -1.29 18.22 22.51
C PRO A 366 -1.18 17.30 21.27
N TYR A 367 -1.76 17.75 20.17
CA TYR A 367 -1.77 17.01 18.92
C TYR A 367 -1.28 17.91 17.78
N MET A 368 -0.31 17.43 17.02
CA MET A 368 0.26 18.11 15.86
C MET A 368 0.23 17.19 14.64
N VAL A 369 -0.09 17.75 13.48
CA VAL A 369 0.05 17.06 12.19
C VAL A 369 1.29 17.62 11.50
N ALA A 370 2.24 16.76 11.18
CA ALA A 370 3.35 17.08 10.31
C ALA A 370 3.04 16.55 8.90
N LEU A 371 2.92 17.46 7.95
CA LEU A 371 2.60 17.12 6.56
C LEU A 371 3.87 16.67 5.83
N PRO A 372 3.92 15.45 5.28
CA PRO A 372 5.01 15.05 4.42
C PRO A 372 4.92 15.78 3.07
N LEU A 373 6.02 16.34 2.62
CA LEU A 373 6.13 16.93 1.28
C LEU A 373 6.43 15.82 0.28
N VAL A 374 5.38 15.26 -0.34
CA VAL A 374 5.49 14.09 -1.20
C VAL A 374 5.84 14.45 -2.65
N PHE A 375 5.32 15.57 -3.15
CA PHE A 375 5.38 15.95 -4.56
C PHE A 375 6.25 17.16 -4.86
N GLN A 376 6.81 17.79 -3.84
CA GLN A 376 7.61 19.01 -3.95
C GLN A 376 8.75 19.02 -2.92
N THR A 377 9.79 19.74 -3.21
CA THR A 377 10.87 20.01 -2.27
C THR A 377 10.45 21.08 -1.26
N THR A 378 11.16 21.19 -0.15
CA THR A 378 10.92 22.26 0.84
C THR A 378 11.02 23.64 0.19
N GLN A 379 12.01 23.85 -0.71
CA GLN A 379 12.18 25.11 -1.42
C GLN A 379 10.99 25.41 -2.33
N GLU A 380 10.52 24.43 -3.12
CA GLU A 380 9.34 24.60 -3.96
C GLU A 380 8.08 24.89 -3.13
N TRP A 381 7.97 24.30 -1.93
CA TRP A 381 6.87 24.58 -1.01
C TRP A 381 6.96 26.01 -0.44
N GLU A 382 8.15 26.45 -0.04
CA GLU A 382 8.37 27.83 0.47
C GLU A 382 8.13 28.90 -0.61
N GLU A 383 8.42 28.59 -1.87
CA GLU A 383 8.21 29.47 -3.03
C GLU A 383 6.78 29.39 -3.59
N SER A 384 5.94 28.49 -3.08
CA SER A 384 4.56 28.27 -3.54
C SER A 384 3.62 29.31 -2.96
N ASP A 385 2.75 29.86 -3.79
CA ASP A 385 1.69 30.80 -3.43
C ASP A 385 0.44 30.12 -2.82
N LEU A 386 0.55 28.90 -2.31
CA LEU A 386 -0.56 28.12 -1.73
C LEU A 386 -0.73 28.43 -0.24
#